data_b92de5aac586c454b511b4d69b0ebc1f
#
_entry.id   b92de5aac586c454b511b4d69b0ebc1f
#
_cell.length_a   1.000
_cell.length_b   1.000
_cell.length_c   1.000
_cell.angle_alpha   90.00
_cell.angle_beta   90.00
_cell.angle_gamma   90.00
#
_symmetry.space_group_name_H-M   'P 1'
#
loop_
_entity.id
_entity.type
_entity.pdbx_description
1 polymer ?
#
loop_
_entity_poly.entity_id
_entity_poly.type
_entity_poly.pdbx_seq_one_letter_code
_entity_poly.pdbx_strand_id
1 'polypeptide(L)'
;MGAVALALLLGALGFQYLSHLPPCEMCHWQRWPHIAAAVIGLLGTSVWKWDTRALTVPVIVLVAVLGLVIAKPWPMWLYIAVVTTLLAGLAATQKDMRGLVLLAIALVAISGVIGAYQTGMQAGLLPGPDACSVAKPYIVGSGDPDPQISCNAVTWSLFGLSLAAYNAIFSLGAAAIGTVLLLRKRA
;
A
#
# COMPACT_ATOMS: atom_id res chain seq x y z
N MET A 1 -12.51 1.59 4.48
CA MET A 1 -11.29 1.33 3.69
C MET A 1 -10.03 1.72 4.44
N GLY A 2 -9.90 2.95 4.96
CA GLY A 2 -8.68 3.39 5.66
C GLY A 2 -8.27 2.52 6.84
N ALA A 3 -9.19 2.07 7.67
CA ALA A 3 -8.90 1.18 8.80
C ALA A 3 -8.35 -0.19 8.35
N VAL A 4 -8.89 -0.77 7.28
CA VAL A 4 -8.39 -2.04 6.72
C VAL A 4 -6.98 -1.85 6.16
N ALA A 5 -6.76 -0.79 5.39
CA ALA A 5 -5.44 -0.46 4.85
C ALA A 5 -4.40 -0.26 5.95
N LEU A 6 -4.77 0.46 7.01
CA LEU A 6 -3.91 0.68 8.18
C LEU A 6 -3.60 -0.63 8.92
N ALA A 7 -4.59 -1.50 9.13
CA ALA A 7 -4.39 -2.78 9.79
C ALA A 7 -3.45 -3.69 9.01
N LEU A 8 -3.60 -3.78 7.69
CA LEU A 8 -2.72 -4.57 6.82
C LEU A 8 -1.30 -4.00 6.79
N LEU A 9 -1.16 -2.68 6.76
CA LEU A 9 0.14 -2.00 6.83
C LEU A 9 0.84 -2.27 8.17
N LEU A 10 0.13 -2.12 9.30
CA LEU A 10 0.68 -2.39 10.62
C LEU A 10 1.06 -3.86 10.80
N GLY A 11 0.25 -4.78 10.25
CA GLY A 11 0.59 -6.20 10.21
C GLY A 11 1.90 -6.46 9.45
N ALA A 12 2.05 -5.89 8.25
CA ALA A 12 3.28 -6.03 7.45
C ALA A 12 4.52 -5.44 8.14
N LEU A 13 4.36 -4.28 8.80
CA LEU A 13 5.44 -3.67 9.59
C LEU A 13 5.75 -4.50 10.85
N GLY A 14 4.74 -5.07 11.50
CA GLY A 14 4.91 -5.98 12.62
C GLY A 14 5.74 -7.20 12.24
N PHE A 15 5.45 -7.85 11.12
CA PHE A 15 6.28 -8.97 10.63
C PHE A 15 7.71 -8.55 10.33
N GLN A 16 7.92 -7.37 9.76
CA GLN A 16 9.27 -6.88 9.47
C GLN A 16 10.06 -6.57 10.74
N TYR A 17 9.50 -5.79 11.66
CA TYR A 17 10.27 -5.25 12.79
C TYR A 17 10.22 -6.13 14.04
N LEU A 18 9.11 -6.83 14.30
CA LEU A 18 8.99 -7.69 15.48
C LEU A 18 9.45 -9.12 15.22
N SER A 19 9.18 -9.64 14.01
CA SER A 19 9.59 -11.00 13.62
C SER A 19 10.88 -11.02 12.80
N HIS A 20 11.50 -9.87 12.56
CA HIS A 20 12.74 -9.72 11.77
C HIS A 20 12.69 -10.40 10.40
N LEU A 21 11.51 -10.41 9.77
CA LEU A 21 11.34 -10.98 8.44
C LEU A 21 11.70 -9.91 7.39
N PRO A 22 12.78 -10.09 6.62
CA PRO A 22 13.17 -9.11 5.62
C PRO A 22 12.13 -9.05 4.50
N PRO A 23 11.72 -7.83 4.10
CA PRO A 23 10.74 -7.64 3.04
C PRO A 23 11.37 -7.85 1.66
N CYS A 24 10.59 -8.36 0.71
CA CYS A 24 10.96 -8.38 -0.69
C CYS A 24 10.58 -7.05 -1.39
N GLU A 25 11.06 -6.83 -2.60
CA GLU A 25 10.75 -5.62 -3.39
C GLU A 25 9.23 -5.47 -3.61
N MET A 26 8.52 -6.54 -4.01
CA MET A 26 7.07 -6.49 -4.18
C MET A 26 6.32 -6.30 -2.87
N CYS A 27 6.88 -6.74 -1.74
CA CYS A 27 6.31 -6.47 -0.42
C CYS A 27 6.29 -4.95 -0.13
N HIS A 28 7.32 -4.22 -0.57
CA HIS A 28 7.33 -2.76 -0.51
C HIS A 28 6.26 -2.15 -1.43
N TRP A 29 6.13 -2.63 -2.67
CA TRP A 29 5.12 -2.13 -3.61
C TRP A 29 3.70 -2.28 -3.10
N GLN A 30 3.39 -3.33 -2.36
CA GLN A 30 2.07 -3.54 -1.74
C GLN A 30 1.76 -2.54 -0.61
N ARG A 31 2.78 -2.04 0.10
CA ARG A 31 2.60 -1.11 1.23
C ARG A 31 2.15 0.27 0.78
N TRP A 32 2.63 0.75 -0.37
CA TRP A 32 2.37 2.11 -0.82
C TRP A 32 0.90 2.41 -1.06
N PRO A 33 0.15 1.58 -1.79
CA PRO A 33 -1.29 1.75 -1.92
C PRO A 33 -1.99 1.73 -0.56
N HIS A 34 -1.53 0.92 0.39
CA HIS A 34 -2.11 0.89 1.74
C HIS A 34 -1.82 2.18 2.52
N ILE A 35 -0.61 2.73 2.43
CA ILE A 35 -0.28 4.02 3.06
C ILE A 35 -1.19 5.10 2.50
N ALA A 36 -1.31 5.20 1.17
CA ALA A 36 -2.17 6.18 0.52
C ALA A 36 -3.66 6.01 0.92
N ALA A 37 -4.18 4.78 0.93
CA ALA A 37 -5.55 4.50 1.33
C ALA A 37 -5.81 4.78 2.83
N ALA A 38 -4.84 4.52 3.70
CA ALA A 38 -4.93 4.84 5.13
C ALA A 38 -4.97 6.36 5.36
N VAL A 39 -4.09 7.11 4.69
CA VAL A 39 -4.06 8.58 4.75
C VAL A 39 -5.39 9.17 4.28
N ILE A 40 -5.90 8.73 3.12
CA ILE A 40 -7.20 9.17 2.59
C ILE A 40 -8.33 8.85 3.59
N GLY A 41 -8.29 7.66 4.19
CA GLY A 41 -9.28 7.25 5.18
C GLY A 41 -9.26 8.10 6.46
N LEU A 42 -8.08 8.41 6.97
CA LEU A 42 -7.89 9.28 8.14
C LEU A 42 -8.32 10.71 7.85
N LEU A 43 -7.92 11.26 6.72
CA LEU A 43 -8.32 12.61 6.29
C LEU A 43 -9.85 12.68 6.08
N GLY A 44 -10.45 11.66 5.46
CA GLY A 44 -11.90 11.60 5.26
C GLY A 44 -12.70 11.61 6.55
N THR A 45 -12.21 10.99 7.63
CA THR A 45 -12.88 10.99 8.93
C THR A 45 -12.71 12.31 9.69
N SER A 46 -11.57 12.99 9.52
CA SER A 46 -11.30 14.28 10.17
C SER A 46 -12.06 15.43 9.50
N VAL A 47 -12.18 15.41 8.17
CA VAL A 47 -12.93 16.42 7.41
C VAL A 47 -14.42 16.42 7.70
N TRP A 48 -14.99 15.27 8.11
CA TRP A 48 -16.40 15.17 8.49
C TRP A 48 -16.75 15.99 9.74
N LYS A 49 -15.83 16.17 10.68
CA LYS A 49 -16.09 16.81 11.98
C LYS A 49 -15.67 18.27 12.08
N TRP A 50 -14.83 18.77 11.20
CA TRP A 50 -14.25 20.11 11.29
C TRP A 50 -14.28 20.78 9.90
N ASP A 51 -14.66 22.04 9.86
CA ASP A 51 -14.57 22.88 8.65
C ASP A 51 -13.10 23.19 8.30
N THR A 52 -12.31 22.12 8.11
CA THR A 52 -10.85 22.14 8.00
C THR A 52 -10.37 22.08 6.56
N ARG A 53 -11.17 22.58 5.59
CA ARG A 53 -10.73 22.74 4.20
C ARG A 53 -9.39 23.50 4.09
N ALA A 54 -9.12 24.36 5.08
CA ALA A 54 -7.88 25.12 5.16
C ALA A 54 -6.67 24.28 5.62
N LEU A 55 -6.87 23.18 6.35
CA LEU A 55 -5.78 22.35 6.88
C LEU A 55 -5.45 21.11 6.04
N THR A 56 -6.39 20.62 5.22
CA THR A 56 -6.17 19.42 4.41
C THR A 56 -5.12 19.62 3.33
N VAL A 57 -5.11 20.75 2.65
CA VAL A 57 -4.12 21.05 1.60
C VAL A 57 -2.70 21.14 2.19
N PRO A 58 -2.44 21.92 3.26
CA PRO A 58 -1.09 21.99 3.84
C PRO A 58 -0.63 20.66 4.45
N VAL A 59 -1.52 19.84 5.02
CA VAL A 59 -1.15 18.51 5.53
C VAL A 59 -0.79 17.57 4.38
N ILE A 60 -1.53 17.58 3.28
CA ILE A 60 -1.20 16.77 2.09
C ILE A 60 0.14 17.23 1.50
N VAL A 61 0.35 18.54 1.38
CA VAL A 61 1.61 19.11 0.90
C VAL A 61 2.76 18.77 1.84
N LEU A 62 2.55 18.87 3.15
CA LEU A 62 3.57 18.52 4.16
C LEU A 62 3.95 17.04 4.08
N VAL A 63 2.98 16.12 3.98
CA VAL A 63 3.22 14.68 3.84
C VAL A 63 3.94 14.37 2.52
N ALA A 64 3.57 15.05 1.43
CA ALA A 64 4.25 14.90 0.15
C ALA A 64 5.70 15.43 0.21
N VAL A 65 5.92 16.59 0.81
CA VAL A 65 7.26 17.17 1.00
C VAL A 65 8.10 16.31 1.93
N LEU A 66 7.55 15.84 3.04
CA LEU A 66 8.25 14.91 3.94
C LEU A 66 8.60 13.60 3.22
N GLY A 67 7.68 13.05 2.44
CA GLY A 67 7.93 11.88 1.60
C GLY A 67 9.07 12.13 0.59
N LEU A 68 9.12 13.31 -0.02
CA LEU A 68 10.18 13.71 -0.94
C LEU A 68 11.55 13.88 -0.24
N VAL A 69 11.55 14.41 0.99
CA VAL A 69 12.79 14.65 1.75
C VAL A 69 13.36 13.35 2.35
N ILE A 70 12.49 12.43 2.78
CA ILE A 70 12.89 11.17 3.42
C ILE A 70 13.18 10.08 2.38
N ALA A 71 12.56 10.13 1.20
CA ALA A 71 12.80 9.18 0.13
C ALA A 71 14.15 9.47 -0.54
N LYS A 72 15.12 8.58 -0.35
CA LYS A 72 16.33 8.54 -1.18
C LYS A 72 15.93 8.37 -2.67
N PRO A 73 16.77 8.81 -3.63
CA PRO A 73 16.38 9.11 -5.01
C PRO A 73 15.96 7.88 -5.82
N TRP A 74 14.74 7.46 -5.67
CA TRP A 74 14.13 6.45 -6.51
C TRP A 74 13.07 7.14 -7.40
N PRO A 75 13.25 7.24 -8.71
CA PRO A 75 12.36 8.00 -9.60
C PRO A 75 10.90 7.52 -9.57
N MET A 76 10.65 6.24 -9.33
CA MET A 76 9.30 5.67 -9.26
C MET A 76 8.50 6.15 -8.05
N TRP A 77 9.16 6.41 -6.94
CA TRP A 77 8.57 6.94 -5.71
C TRP A 77 8.00 8.34 -5.87
N LEU A 78 8.73 9.18 -6.59
CA LEU A 78 8.31 10.53 -6.90
C LEU A 78 6.99 10.52 -7.69
N TYR A 79 6.88 9.64 -8.69
CA TYR A 79 5.66 9.50 -9.48
C TYR A 79 4.48 9.06 -8.63
N ILE A 80 4.63 8.05 -7.78
CA ILE A 80 3.55 7.54 -6.93
C ILE A 80 3.14 8.61 -5.90
N ALA A 81 4.08 9.27 -5.24
CA ALA A 81 3.79 10.33 -4.28
C ALA A 81 3.11 11.53 -4.96
N VAL A 82 3.59 11.98 -6.12
CA VAL A 82 2.99 13.08 -6.87
C VAL A 82 1.59 12.71 -7.37
N VAL A 83 1.42 11.52 -7.95
CA VAL A 83 0.11 11.07 -8.46
C VAL A 83 -0.88 10.90 -7.31
N THR A 84 -0.49 10.30 -6.18
CA THR A 84 -1.38 10.19 -5.01
C THR A 84 -1.73 11.54 -4.42
N THR A 85 -0.79 12.48 -4.38
CA THR A 85 -1.04 13.83 -3.87
C THR A 85 -1.96 14.62 -4.79
N LEU A 86 -1.75 14.54 -6.10
CA LEU A 86 -2.63 15.17 -7.10
C LEU A 86 -4.03 14.57 -7.08
N LEU A 87 -4.15 13.23 -7.01
CA LEU A 87 -5.44 12.55 -6.92
C LEU A 87 -6.16 12.86 -5.61
N ALA A 88 -5.44 12.92 -4.49
CA ALA A 88 -6.01 13.32 -3.20
C ALA A 88 -6.42 14.79 -3.21
N GLY A 89 -5.64 15.68 -3.82
CA GLY A 89 -5.99 17.09 -4.01
C GLY A 89 -7.22 17.28 -4.88
N LEU A 90 -7.29 16.57 -6.01
CA LEU A 90 -8.47 16.56 -6.89
C LEU A 90 -9.71 16.01 -6.15
N ALA A 91 -9.54 14.94 -5.36
CA ALA A 91 -10.63 14.36 -4.58
C ALA A 91 -11.08 15.29 -3.44
N ALA A 92 -10.18 16.07 -2.83
CA ALA A 92 -10.52 17.06 -1.80
C ALA A 92 -11.30 18.25 -2.33
N THR A 93 -11.15 18.60 -3.61
CA THR A 93 -11.94 19.64 -4.27
C THR A 93 -13.36 19.17 -4.64
N GLN A 94 -13.62 17.87 -4.66
CA GLN A 94 -14.93 17.32 -4.91
C GLN A 94 -15.82 17.49 -3.66
N LYS A 95 -16.99 18.06 -3.83
CA LYS A 95 -18.01 18.17 -2.76
C LYS A 95 -18.55 16.81 -2.32
N ASP A 96 -18.25 15.75 -3.06
CA ASP A 96 -18.75 14.39 -2.84
C ASP A 96 -17.64 13.49 -2.28
N MET A 97 -17.82 12.99 -1.05
CA MET A 97 -16.96 12.02 -0.39
C MET A 97 -16.83 10.67 -1.16
N ARG A 98 -17.69 10.44 -2.15
CA ARG A 98 -17.69 9.20 -2.94
C ARG A 98 -16.41 9.03 -3.75
N GLY A 99 -15.88 10.12 -4.30
CA GLY A 99 -14.62 10.09 -5.04
C GLY A 99 -13.45 9.61 -4.19
N LEU A 100 -13.35 10.08 -2.95
CA LEU A 100 -12.33 9.65 -1.97
C LEU A 100 -12.48 8.17 -1.60
N VAL A 101 -13.73 7.73 -1.40
CA VAL A 101 -14.01 6.33 -1.08
C VAL A 101 -13.65 5.41 -2.25
N LEU A 102 -14.01 5.79 -3.48
CA LEU A 102 -13.64 5.04 -4.69
C LEU A 102 -12.13 4.97 -4.88
N LEU A 103 -11.42 6.07 -4.66
CA LEU A 103 -9.97 6.10 -4.72
C LEU A 103 -9.34 5.17 -3.68
N ALA A 104 -9.82 5.19 -2.44
CA ALA A 104 -9.35 4.30 -1.39
C ALA A 104 -9.63 2.82 -1.72
N ILE A 105 -10.80 2.50 -2.30
CA ILE A 105 -11.13 1.16 -2.77
C ILE A 105 -10.16 0.72 -3.87
N ALA A 106 -9.90 1.58 -4.86
CA ALA A 106 -9.00 1.29 -5.97
C ALA A 106 -7.56 1.04 -5.48
N LEU A 107 -7.06 1.86 -4.55
CA LEU A 107 -5.72 1.68 -3.97
C LEU A 107 -5.59 0.35 -3.22
N VAL A 108 -6.58 0.00 -2.40
CA VAL A 108 -6.58 -1.30 -1.69
C VAL A 108 -6.66 -2.46 -2.69
N ALA A 109 -7.48 -2.34 -3.75
CA ALA A 109 -7.54 -3.35 -4.81
C ALA A 109 -6.20 -3.52 -5.54
N ILE A 110 -5.51 -2.43 -5.88
CA ILE A 110 -4.18 -2.46 -6.51
C ILE A 110 -3.19 -3.25 -5.64
N SER A 111 -3.14 -2.97 -4.33
CA SER A 111 -2.28 -3.75 -3.42
C SER A 111 -2.64 -5.24 -3.43
N GLY A 112 -3.94 -5.56 -3.43
CA GLY A 112 -4.42 -6.94 -3.50
C GLY A 112 -4.03 -7.65 -4.80
N VAL A 113 -4.09 -6.95 -5.94
CA VAL A 113 -3.66 -7.48 -7.25
C VAL A 113 -2.15 -7.76 -7.26
N ILE A 114 -1.33 -6.85 -6.70
CA ILE A 114 0.12 -7.07 -6.56
C ILE A 114 0.37 -8.30 -5.67
N GLY A 115 -0.37 -8.45 -4.57
CA GLY A 115 -0.28 -9.63 -3.70
C GLY A 115 -0.68 -10.93 -4.38
N ALA A 116 -1.75 -10.91 -5.20
CA ALA A 116 -2.17 -12.07 -5.98
C ALA A 116 -1.13 -12.46 -7.04
N TYR A 117 -0.55 -11.48 -7.73
CA TYR A 117 0.52 -11.72 -8.68
C TYR A 117 1.75 -12.34 -8.00
N GLN A 118 2.17 -11.79 -6.86
CA GLN A 118 3.27 -12.34 -6.07
C GLN A 118 2.99 -13.77 -5.61
N THR A 119 1.75 -14.06 -5.18
CA THR A 119 1.34 -15.42 -4.80
C THR A 119 1.46 -16.37 -6.00
N GLY A 120 1.08 -15.94 -7.20
CA GLY A 120 1.24 -16.71 -8.43
C GLY A 120 2.72 -16.99 -8.77
N MET A 121 3.61 -16.02 -8.51
CA MET A 121 5.06 -16.22 -8.65
C MET A 121 5.60 -17.21 -7.63
N GLN A 122 5.18 -17.12 -6.38
CA GLN A 122 5.56 -18.06 -5.31
C GLN A 122 5.08 -19.50 -5.59
N ALA A 123 3.97 -19.64 -6.29
CA ALA A 123 3.43 -20.92 -6.75
C ALA A 123 4.09 -21.43 -8.05
N GLY A 124 5.03 -20.66 -8.64
CA GLY A 124 5.67 -21.02 -9.92
C GLY A 124 4.77 -20.89 -11.15
N LEU A 125 3.60 -20.25 -11.02
CA LEU A 125 2.63 -20.09 -12.10
C LEU A 125 2.92 -18.87 -12.98
N LEU A 126 3.60 -17.86 -12.43
CA LEU A 126 3.88 -16.60 -13.12
C LEU A 126 5.39 -16.30 -13.10
N PRO A 127 5.94 -15.73 -14.18
CA PRO A 127 7.32 -15.25 -14.18
C PRO A 127 7.43 -14.01 -13.29
N GLY A 128 8.55 -13.88 -12.57
CA GLY A 128 8.85 -12.69 -11.79
C GLY A 128 9.52 -11.60 -12.64
N PRO A 129 9.35 -10.32 -12.28
CA PRO A 129 10.17 -9.26 -12.86
C PRO A 129 11.65 -9.45 -12.46
N ASP A 130 12.57 -9.04 -13.34
CA ASP A 130 14.01 -9.24 -13.13
C ASP A 130 14.51 -8.66 -11.79
N ALA A 131 13.96 -7.53 -11.38
CA ALA A 131 14.25 -6.90 -10.08
C ALA A 131 13.93 -7.77 -8.87
N CYS A 132 12.98 -8.72 -9.02
CA CYS A 132 12.53 -9.62 -7.98
C CYS A 132 13.18 -11.01 -8.03
N SER A 133 13.80 -11.35 -9.17
CA SER A 133 14.33 -12.71 -9.41
C SER A 133 15.75 -12.89 -8.87
N VAL A 134 16.49 -11.79 -8.71
CA VAL A 134 17.87 -11.80 -8.22
C VAL A 134 17.87 -11.47 -6.73
N ALA A 135 18.02 -12.50 -5.88
CA ALA A 135 18.38 -12.28 -4.48
C ALA A 135 19.76 -11.60 -4.47
N LYS A 136 19.84 -10.35 -4.04
CA LYS A 136 21.14 -9.73 -3.78
C LYS A 136 21.74 -10.44 -2.56
N PRO A 137 22.91 -11.08 -2.68
CA PRO A 137 23.53 -11.73 -1.54
C PRO A 137 23.77 -10.67 -0.45
N TYR A 138 23.35 -10.98 0.76
CA TYR A 138 23.68 -10.16 1.92
C TYR A 138 25.18 -10.24 2.16
N ILE A 139 25.90 -9.18 1.84
CA ILE A 139 27.34 -9.06 2.16
C ILE A 139 27.43 -8.34 3.51
N VAL A 140 27.80 -9.09 4.54
CA VAL A 140 28.05 -8.54 5.88
C VAL A 140 29.10 -7.44 5.77
N GLY A 141 28.75 -6.22 6.17
CA GLY A 141 29.65 -5.07 6.13
C GLY A 141 29.56 -4.20 4.87
N SER A 142 28.68 -4.49 3.90
CA SER A 142 28.51 -3.66 2.69
C SER A 142 27.81 -2.31 2.95
N GLY A 143 27.30 -2.08 4.16
CA GLY A 143 26.51 -0.89 4.48
C GLY A 143 25.11 -0.88 3.83
N ASP A 144 24.73 -1.94 3.17
CA ASP A 144 23.38 -2.13 2.60
C ASP A 144 22.42 -2.52 3.76
N PRO A 145 21.50 -1.66 4.16
CA PRO A 145 20.74 -1.84 5.41
C PRO A 145 19.69 -2.95 5.34
N ASP A 146 19.38 -3.49 4.14
CA ASP A 146 18.31 -4.48 3.99
C ASP A 146 18.72 -5.62 3.02
N PRO A 147 18.79 -6.87 3.53
CA PRO A 147 18.93 -8.03 2.66
C PRO A 147 17.66 -8.16 1.80
N GLN A 148 17.78 -7.95 0.49
CA GLN A 148 16.67 -8.13 -0.43
C GLN A 148 16.48 -9.62 -0.73
N ILE A 149 15.33 -10.14 -0.31
CA ILE A 149 14.93 -11.52 -0.61
C ILE A 149 14.25 -11.55 -1.98
N SER A 150 14.47 -12.65 -2.71
CA SER A 150 13.73 -12.92 -3.93
C SER A 150 12.21 -12.93 -3.66
N CYS A 151 11.42 -12.34 -4.55
CA CYS A 151 9.98 -12.27 -4.40
C CYS A 151 9.28 -13.65 -4.53
N ASN A 152 9.99 -14.64 -5.10
CA ASN A 152 9.51 -16.02 -5.19
C ASN A 152 9.67 -16.78 -3.86
N ALA A 153 10.51 -16.28 -2.94
CA ALA A 153 10.72 -16.91 -1.66
C ALA A 153 9.53 -16.68 -0.73
N VAL A 154 9.01 -17.76 -0.12
CA VAL A 154 7.99 -17.69 0.91
C VAL A 154 8.71 -17.61 2.27
N THR A 155 8.81 -16.42 2.83
CA THR A 155 9.50 -16.18 4.12
C THR A 155 8.64 -16.57 5.32
N TRP A 156 7.33 -16.55 5.16
CA TRP A 156 6.37 -16.92 6.19
C TRP A 156 5.09 -17.45 5.55
N SER A 157 4.53 -18.49 6.15
CA SER A 157 3.23 -19.02 5.75
C SER A 157 2.44 -19.52 6.93
N LEU A 158 1.13 -19.41 6.87
CA LEU A 158 0.17 -19.96 7.82
C LEU A 158 -0.93 -20.66 7.03
N PHE A 159 -1.29 -21.89 7.44
CA PHE A 159 -2.23 -22.76 6.71
C PHE A 159 -1.91 -22.91 5.20
N GLY A 160 -0.62 -22.91 4.85
CA GLY A 160 -0.19 -23.04 3.46
C GLY A 160 -0.31 -21.76 2.61
N LEU A 161 -0.77 -20.65 3.19
CA LEU A 161 -0.88 -19.36 2.52
C LEU A 161 0.27 -18.45 2.93
N SER A 162 0.91 -17.84 1.93
CA SER A 162 1.96 -16.85 2.17
C SER A 162 1.39 -15.52 2.65
N LEU A 163 2.25 -14.65 3.20
CA LEU A 163 1.86 -13.29 3.59
C LEU A 163 1.28 -12.50 2.40
N ALA A 164 1.81 -12.71 1.19
CA ALA A 164 1.30 -12.10 -0.04
C ALA A 164 -0.12 -12.60 -0.38
N ALA A 165 -0.41 -13.89 -0.16
CA ALA A 165 -1.74 -14.47 -0.35
C ALA A 165 -2.75 -13.86 0.64
N TYR A 166 -2.37 -13.70 1.90
CA TYR A 166 -3.21 -13.02 2.89
C TYR A 166 -3.49 -11.57 2.49
N ASN A 167 -2.47 -10.82 2.04
CA ASN A 167 -2.69 -9.48 1.54
C ASN A 167 -3.67 -9.45 0.37
N ALA A 168 -3.53 -10.37 -0.59
CA ALA A 168 -4.45 -10.48 -1.73
C ALA A 168 -5.90 -10.72 -1.27
N ILE A 169 -6.11 -11.70 -0.41
CA ILE A 169 -7.46 -12.08 0.07
C ILE A 169 -8.11 -10.93 0.82
N PHE A 170 -7.43 -10.34 1.79
CA PHE A 170 -8.00 -9.27 2.61
C PHE A 170 -8.20 -7.98 1.83
N SER A 171 -7.25 -7.62 0.96
CA SER A 171 -7.35 -6.39 0.17
C SER A 171 -8.44 -6.48 -0.90
N LEU A 172 -8.48 -7.57 -1.67
CA LEU A 172 -9.52 -7.74 -2.70
C LEU A 172 -10.90 -7.96 -2.08
N GLY A 173 -10.98 -8.72 -0.98
CA GLY A 173 -12.22 -8.90 -0.23
C GLY A 173 -12.75 -7.58 0.32
N ALA A 174 -11.91 -6.76 0.94
CA ALA A 174 -12.29 -5.45 1.42
C ALA A 174 -12.71 -4.50 0.30
N ALA A 175 -11.99 -4.50 -0.82
CA ALA A 175 -12.35 -3.70 -2.00
C ALA A 175 -13.71 -4.11 -2.58
N ALA A 176 -13.98 -5.41 -2.68
CA ALA A 176 -15.27 -5.93 -3.14
C ALA A 176 -16.42 -5.51 -2.20
N ILE A 177 -16.26 -5.73 -0.89
CA ILE A 177 -17.25 -5.32 0.11
C ILE A 177 -17.48 -3.81 0.07
N GLY A 178 -16.40 -3.01 0.01
CA GLY A 178 -16.48 -1.56 -0.09
C GLY A 178 -17.25 -1.09 -1.31
N THR A 179 -17.03 -1.72 -2.45
CA THR A 179 -17.73 -1.44 -3.70
C THR A 179 -19.23 -1.75 -3.58
N VAL A 180 -19.59 -2.93 -3.04
CA VAL A 180 -20.99 -3.32 -2.84
C VAL A 180 -21.71 -2.35 -1.90
N LEU A 181 -21.07 -1.96 -0.79
CA LEU A 181 -21.65 -1.01 0.17
C LEU A 181 -21.85 0.38 -0.44
N LEU A 182 -20.93 0.81 -1.30
CA LEU A 182 -21.02 2.11 -2.00
C LEU A 182 -22.16 2.11 -3.02
N LEU A 183 -22.37 0.98 -3.73
CA LEU A 183 -23.45 0.83 -4.71
C LEU A 183 -24.81 0.74 -4.03
N ARG A 184 -24.94 0.02 -2.90
CA ARG A 184 -26.19 -0.09 -2.15
C ARG A 184 -26.70 1.25 -1.60
N LYS A 185 -25.81 2.20 -1.31
CA LYS A 185 -26.23 3.56 -0.90
C LYS A 185 -26.81 4.41 -2.03
N ARG A 186 -26.86 3.88 -3.26
CA ARG A 186 -27.48 4.52 -4.43
C ARG A 186 -28.92 4.07 -4.66
N ALA A 187 -29.30 2.92 -4.12
CA ALA A 187 -30.65 2.37 -4.16
C ALA A 187 -31.43 2.81 -2.90
#